data_a103701352489c610cc8b44a6b4d89dc
#
_entry.id   a103701352489c610cc8b44a6b4d89dc
#
_cell.length_a   1.000
_cell.length_b   1.000
_cell.length_c   1.000
_cell.angle_alpha   90.00
_cell.angle_beta   90.00
_cell.angle_gamma   90.00
#
_symmetry.space_group_name_H-M   'P 1'
#
loop_
_entity.id
_entity.type
_entity.pdbx_description
1 polymer ?
#
loop_
_entity_poly.entity_id
_entity_poly.type
_entity_poly.pdbx_seq_one_letter_code
_entity_poly.pdbx_strand_id
1 'polypeptide(L)'
;MSTIENDISVRTGRAVKQQRDAAGFSLRMLATRSGISPSMISAIERGAKSPTVTTVVRLAQALGVSASALIDGGTGPTPRIRVLRRGQGAGGEHPAPWESLGPAAPGSRIDFVRYQIPPSTVLGPSPAHASGTVEHMHVATGTVRVTVGEETADLVTGDSCSCRTDAPHGVENPDPSAEALIYLIVERS
;
A
#
# COMPACT_ATOMS: atom_id res chain seq x y z
N MET A 1 13.73 18.30 -22.34
CA MET A 1 13.45 17.30 -21.29
C MET A 1 14.06 17.80 -20.02
N SER A 2 13.29 17.87 -18.94
CA SER A 2 13.75 18.36 -17.62
C SER A 2 14.76 17.37 -17.03
N THR A 3 15.74 17.86 -16.26
CA THR A 3 16.74 17.05 -15.56
C THR A 3 16.09 15.96 -14.69
N ILE A 4 14.91 16.23 -14.12
CA ILE A 4 14.12 15.31 -13.28
C ILE A 4 13.57 14.14 -14.11
N GLU A 5 13.02 14.39 -15.32
CA GLU A 5 12.49 13.35 -16.20
C GLU A 5 13.59 12.37 -16.66
N ASN A 6 14.77 12.89 -16.94
CA ASN A 6 15.92 12.09 -17.34
C ASN A 6 16.41 11.20 -16.18
N ASP A 7 16.44 11.73 -14.95
CA ASP A 7 16.85 10.97 -13.75
C ASP A 7 15.86 9.83 -13.45
N ILE A 8 14.56 10.07 -13.49
CA ILE A 8 13.52 9.05 -13.31
C ILE A 8 13.65 7.95 -14.35
N SER A 9 13.84 8.31 -15.62
CA SER A 9 13.97 7.35 -16.72
C SER A 9 15.17 6.42 -16.56
N VAL A 10 16.32 6.99 -16.21
CA VAL A 10 17.55 6.23 -15.98
C VAL A 10 17.43 5.30 -14.77
N ARG A 11 16.82 5.77 -13.68
CA ARG A 11 16.56 4.96 -12.49
C ARG A 11 15.62 3.80 -12.80
N THR A 12 14.49 4.09 -13.45
CA THR A 12 13.52 3.06 -13.86
C THR A 12 14.17 2.02 -14.77
N GLY A 13 14.97 2.45 -15.74
CA GLY A 13 15.67 1.55 -16.64
C GLY A 13 16.64 0.59 -15.92
N ARG A 14 17.39 1.13 -14.96
CA ARG A 14 18.28 0.33 -14.10
C ARG A 14 17.48 -0.68 -13.26
N ALA A 15 16.36 -0.27 -12.67
CA ALA A 15 15.51 -1.14 -11.88
C ALA A 15 14.94 -2.30 -12.72
N VAL A 16 14.44 -2.01 -13.92
CA VAL A 16 13.97 -3.04 -14.86
C VAL A 16 15.07 -4.07 -15.15
N LYS A 17 16.28 -3.60 -15.50
CA LYS A 17 17.41 -4.48 -15.77
C LYS A 17 17.74 -5.38 -14.58
N GLN A 18 17.83 -4.82 -13.38
CA GLN A 18 18.16 -5.56 -12.18
C GLN A 18 17.11 -6.62 -11.84
N GLN A 19 15.82 -6.25 -11.89
CA GLN A 19 14.74 -7.20 -11.64
C GLN A 19 14.70 -8.31 -12.69
N ARG A 20 14.98 -7.99 -13.95
CA ARG A 20 15.09 -8.99 -15.01
C ARG A 20 16.27 -9.95 -14.79
N ASP A 21 17.44 -9.40 -14.45
CA ASP A 21 18.65 -10.21 -14.19
C ASP A 21 18.45 -11.07 -12.93
N ALA A 22 17.84 -10.53 -11.88
CA ALA A 22 17.50 -11.27 -10.65
C ALA A 22 16.50 -12.41 -10.90
N ALA A 23 15.55 -12.23 -11.81
CA ALA A 23 14.60 -13.26 -12.23
C ALA A 23 15.21 -14.28 -13.22
N GLY A 24 16.46 -14.09 -13.65
CA GLY A 24 17.10 -14.94 -14.65
C GLY A 24 16.50 -14.82 -16.06
N PHE A 25 15.81 -13.70 -16.36
CA PHE A 25 15.14 -13.53 -17.64
C PHE A 25 16.06 -12.93 -18.69
N SER A 26 16.06 -13.54 -19.89
CA SER A 26 16.61 -12.89 -21.09
C SER A 26 15.68 -11.75 -21.54
N LEU A 27 16.19 -10.79 -22.34
CA LEU A 27 15.37 -9.75 -22.96
C LEU A 27 14.18 -10.33 -23.74
N ARG A 28 14.39 -11.48 -24.42
CA ARG A 28 13.32 -12.16 -25.18
C ARG A 28 12.25 -12.74 -24.26
N MET A 29 12.64 -13.34 -23.12
CA MET A 29 11.69 -13.87 -22.16
C MET A 29 10.84 -12.76 -21.55
N LEU A 30 11.45 -11.64 -21.15
CA LEU A 30 10.70 -10.50 -20.62
C LEU A 30 9.80 -9.89 -21.70
N ALA A 31 10.24 -9.82 -22.95
CA ALA A 31 9.43 -9.35 -24.06
C ALA A 31 8.17 -10.20 -24.27
N THR A 32 8.32 -11.53 -24.27
CA THR A 32 7.17 -12.46 -24.40
C THR A 32 6.17 -12.27 -23.25
N ARG A 33 6.65 -12.12 -22.01
CA ARG A 33 5.79 -11.99 -20.82
C ARG A 33 5.11 -10.61 -20.74
N SER A 34 5.83 -9.55 -21.11
CA SER A 34 5.31 -8.16 -21.01
C SER A 34 4.57 -7.71 -22.26
N GLY A 35 4.74 -8.38 -23.39
CA GLY A 35 4.26 -7.94 -24.71
C GLY A 35 4.94 -6.66 -25.21
N ILE A 36 6.17 -6.37 -24.73
CA ILE A 36 6.98 -5.22 -25.14
C ILE A 36 8.17 -5.76 -25.94
N SER A 37 8.52 -5.12 -27.06
CA SER A 37 9.61 -5.61 -27.91
C SER A 37 10.96 -5.65 -27.18
N PRO A 38 11.84 -6.63 -27.45
CA PRO A 38 13.15 -6.72 -26.82
C PRO A 38 14.01 -5.47 -27.02
N SER A 39 13.89 -4.83 -28.18
CA SER A 39 14.59 -3.56 -28.50
C SER A 39 14.14 -2.42 -27.63
N MET A 40 12.82 -2.33 -27.37
CA MET A 40 12.25 -1.33 -26.47
C MET A 40 12.69 -1.54 -25.04
N ILE A 41 12.65 -2.78 -24.53
CA ILE A 41 13.13 -3.12 -23.19
C ILE A 41 14.61 -2.75 -23.05
N SER A 42 15.45 -3.14 -24.03
CA SER A 42 16.86 -2.78 -24.03
C SER A 42 17.11 -1.27 -24.05
N ALA A 43 16.30 -0.50 -24.80
CA ALA A 43 16.41 0.96 -24.82
C ALA A 43 16.02 1.58 -23.46
N ILE A 44 14.98 1.05 -22.80
CA ILE A 44 14.58 1.47 -21.45
C ILE A 44 15.69 1.14 -20.44
N GLU A 45 16.24 -0.08 -20.46
CA GLU A 45 17.29 -0.51 -19.54
C GLU A 45 18.57 0.34 -19.62
N ARG A 46 18.89 0.88 -20.79
CA ARG A 46 20.01 1.81 -21.00
C ARG A 46 19.65 3.26 -20.72
N GLY A 47 18.42 3.58 -20.31
CA GLY A 47 17.96 4.96 -20.13
C GLY A 47 17.83 5.76 -21.43
N ALA A 48 17.93 5.11 -22.59
CA ALA A 48 17.82 5.74 -23.91
C ALA A 48 16.36 6.05 -24.30
N LYS A 49 15.39 5.52 -23.57
CA LYS A 49 13.98 5.75 -23.79
C LYS A 49 13.21 5.77 -22.46
N SER A 50 12.39 6.80 -22.28
CA SER A 50 11.47 6.91 -21.13
C SER A 50 10.29 5.97 -21.31
N PRO A 51 10.01 5.05 -20.41
CA PRO A 51 8.82 4.21 -20.49
C PRO A 51 7.57 5.03 -20.12
N THR A 52 6.46 4.76 -20.80
CA THR A 52 5.15 5.26 -20.35
C THR A 52 4.70 4.52 -19.09
N VAL A 53 3.74 5.09 -18.35
CA VAL A 53 3.14 4.42 -17.15
C VAL A 53 2.63 3.02 -17.52
N THR A 54 1.93 2.88 -18.65
CA THR A 54 1.44 1.59 -19.15
C THR A 54 2.59 0.61 -19.38
N THR A 55 3.72 1.08 -19.94
CA THR A 55 4.91 0.25 -20.17
C THR A 55 5.50 -0.23 -18.83
N VAL A 56 5.60 0.66 -17.83
CA VAL A 56 6.10 0.31 -16.49
C VAL A 56 5.22 -0.73 -15.82
N VAL A 57 3.88 -0.56 -15.88
CA VAL A 57 2.93 -1.52 -15.30
C VAL A 57 3.08 -2.90 -15.95
N ARG A 58 3.17 -2.99 -17.28
CA ARG A 58 3.35 -4.26 -17.99
C ARG A 58 4.67 -4.94 -17.67
N LEU A 59 5.77 -4.18 -17.54
CA LEU A 59 7.07 -4.72 -17.12
C LEU A 59 7.03 -5.21 -15.67
N ALA A 60 6.40 -4.45 -14.77
CA ALA A 60 6.24 -4.81 -13.37
C ALA A 60 5.46 -6.12 -13.21
N GLN A 61 4.33 -6.26 -13.91
CA GLN A 61 3.54 -7.49 -13.93
C GLN A 61 4.35 -8.70 -14.45
N ALA A 62 5.09 -8.51 -15.53
CA ALA A 62 5.90 -9.57 -16.11
C ALA A 62 7.06 -10.01 -15.21
N LEU A 63 7.57 -9.10 -14.37
CA LEU A 63 8.66 -9.33 -13.42
C LEU A 63 8.16 -9.77 -12.02
N GLY A 64 6.85 -9.70 -11.76
CA GLY A 64 6.28 -10.03 -10.45
C GLY A 64 6.59 -8.99 -9.36
N VAL A 65 6.77 -7.73 -9.74
CA VAL A 65 7.07 -6.61 -8.82
C VAL A 65 6.02 -5.52 -8.94
N SER A 66 5.97 -4.58 -8.00
CA SER A 66 5.11 -3.40 -8.12
C SER A 66 5.68 -2.38 -9.13
N ALA A 67 4.80 -1.62 -9.77
CA ALA A 67 5.23 -0.52 -10.66
C ALA A 67 6.04 0.55 -9.91
N SER A 68 5.69 0.83 -8.66
CA SER A 68 6.44 1.74 -7.79
C SER A 68 7.87 1.27 -7.54
N ALA A 69 8.10 -0.05 -7.36
CA ALA A 69 9.44 -0.60 -7.19
C ALA A 69 10.34 -0.32 -8.40
N LEU A 70 9.78 -0.30 -9.62
CA LEU A 70 10.51 0.05 -10.83
C LEU A 70 10.77 1.56 -10.93
N ILE A 71 9.80 2.40 -10.55
CA ILE A 71 9.92 3.87 -10.62
C ILE A 71 10.89 4.41 -9.56
N ASP A 72 10.81 3.88 -8.35
CA ASP A 72 11.66 4.30 -7.23
C ASP A 72 13.11 3.86 -7.40
N GLY A 73 13.40 3.10 -8.45
CA GLY A 73 14.74 2.65 -8.78
C GLY A 73 15.28 1.63 -7.79
N GLY A 74 14.45 0.71 -7.31
CA GLY A 74 14.75 -0.33 -6.32
C GLY A 74 15.98 -1.19 -6.61
N THR A 75 17.16 -0.59 -6.60
CA THR A 75 18.44 -1.12 -7.08
C THR A 75 19.37 -1.56 -5.94
N GLY A 76 18.85 -1.61 -4.73
CA GLY A 76 19.61 -2.12 -3.58
C GLY A 76 18.92 -3.34 -2.95
N PRO A 77 19.63 -4.11 -2.13
CA PRO A 77 18.98 -5.07 -1.28
C PRO A 77 17.89 -4.33 -0.51
N THR A 78 16.68 -4.86 -0.50
CA THR A 78 15.57 -4.29 0.26
C THR A 78 16.08 -4.02 1.67
N PRO A 79 16.12 -2.77 2.14
CA PRO A 79 16.68 -2.48 3.44
C PRO A 79 15.91 -3.26 4.50
N ARG A 80 16.64 -3.91 5.42
CA ARG A 80 16.01 -4.67 6.52
C ARG A 80 15.17 -3.80 7.44
N ILE A 81 15.48 -2.49 7.47
CA ILE A 81 14.74 -1.48 8.24
C ILE A 81 14.26 -0.41 7.26
N ARG A 82 12.96 -0.25 7.18
CA ARG A 82 12.31 0.84 6.43
C ARG A 82 11.67 1.78 7.44
N VAL A 83 11.96 3.06 7.33
CA VAL A 83 11.44 4.08 8.24
C VAL A 83 10.52 5.00 7.45
N LEU A 84 9.27 5.11 7.91
CA LEU A 84 8.35 6.15 7.51
C LEU A 84 8.43 7.28 8.55
N ARG A 85 8.80 8.46 8.14
CA ARG A 85 8.85 9.62 9.04
C ARG A 85 7.46 10.24 9.14
N ARG A 86 7.19 10.92 10.26
CA ARG A 86 5.92 11.63 10.48
C ARG A 86 5.58 12.53 9.30
N GLY A 87 4.34 12.47 8.81
CA GLY A 87 3.87 13.25 7.68
C GLY A 87 4.36 12.78 6.30
N GLN A 88 5.00 11.62 6.20
CA GLN A 88 5.41 11.01 4.92
C GLN A 88 4.47 9.88 4.49
N GLY A 89 3.54 9.46 5.33
CA GLY A 89 2.51 8.48 5.01
C GLY A 89 1.45 9.06 4.07
N ALA A 90 0.83 8.18 3.28
CA ALA A 90 -0.43 8.52 2.64
C ALA A 90 -1.47 8.80 3.73
N GLY A 91 -2.35 9.75 3.50
CA GLY A 91 -3.38 10.12 4.46
C GLY A 91 -4.54 10.84 3.80
N GLY A 92 -5.56 11.11 4.56
CA GLY A 92 -6.76 11.83 4.15
C GLY A 92 -7.53 12.36 5.36
N GLU A 93 -8.55 13.15 5.07
CA GLU A 93 -9.38 13.84 6.07
C GLU A 93 -10.82 13.32 6.14
N HIS A 94 -11.21 12.51 5.18
CA HIS A 94 -12.61 12.09 5.06
C HIS A 94 -12.76 10.57 5.05
N PRO A 95 -13.72 9.98 5.77
CA PRO A 95 -14.71 10.57 6.68
C PRO A 95 -14.14 11.03 8.01
N ALA A 96 -12.90 10.69 8.33
CA ALA A 96 -12.12 11.16 9.48
C ALA A 96 -10.65 11.25 9.10
N PRO A 97 -9.83 12.06 9.79
CA PRO A 97 -8.39 12.09 9.58
C PRO A 97 -7.74 10.71 9.72
N TRP A 98 -6.95 10.32 8.73
CA TRP A 98 -6.22 9.06 8.77
C TRP A 98 -4.82 9.19 8.15
N GLU A 99 -3.91 8.34 8.56
CA GLU A 99 -2.54 8.29 8.07
C GLU A 99 -2.05 6.84 7.99
N SER A 100 -1.46 6.46 6.85
CA SER A 100 -0.75 5.20 6.74
C SER A 100 0.55 5.26 7.54
N LEU A 101 0.77 4.31 8.42
CA LEU A 101 1.96 4.19 9.27
C LEU A 101 2.94 3.13 8.75
N GLY A 102 2.52 2.31 7.80
CA GLY A 102 3.36 1.29 7.19
C GLY A 102 4.11 1.84 5.97
N PRO A 103 5.45 1.80 5.93
CA PRO A 103 6.16 2.05 4.70
C PRO A 103 5.77 0.98 3.70
N ALA A 104 5.26 1.40 2.53
CA ALA A 104 4.86 0.46 1.47
C ALA A 104 6.03 -0.50 1.18
N ALA A 105 5.86 -1.76 1.54
CA ALA A 105 6.81 -2.82 1.21
C ALA A 105 6.28 -3.61 0.01
N PRO A 106 7.08 -3.84 -1.03
CA PRO A 106 6.66 -4.69 -2.13
C PRO A 106 6.19 -6.05 -1.63
N GLY A 107 4.98 -6.45 -2.00
CA GLY A 107 4.39 -7.72 -1.58
C GLY A 107 3.87 -7.77 -0.13
N SER A 108 3.83 -6.64 0.57
CA SER A 108 3.18 -6.58 1.88
C SER A 108 1.68 -6.87 1.72
N ARG A 109 1.19 -7.76 2.57
CA ARG A 109 -0.25 -8.03 2.72
C ARG A 109 -0.86 -7.28 3.89
N ILE A 110 -0.07 -6.42 4.54
CA ILE A 110 -0.45 -5.69 5.74
C ILE A 110 -0.51 -4.20 5.40
N ASP A 111 -1.64 -3.58 5.70
CA ASP A 111 -1.78 -2.14 5.82
C ASP A 111 -1.82 -1.79 7.30
N PHE A 112 -1.08 -0.76 7.70
CA PHE A 112 -1.07 -0.25 9.06
C PHE A 112 -1.48 1.22 9.01
N VAL A 113 -2.61 1.54 9.65
CA VAL A 113 -3.28 2.83 9.54
C VAL A 113 -3.61 3.37 10.93
N ARG A 114 -3.51 4.66 11.09
CA ARG A 114 -4.02 5.41 12.25
C ARG A 114 -5.22 6.22 11.83
N TYR A 115 -6.29 6.19 12.61
CA TYR A 115 -7.46 7.07 12.49
C TYR A 115 -7.60 7.94 13.72
N GLN A 116 -7.92 9.22 13.50
CA GLN A 116 -8.44 10.14 14.51
C GLN A 116 -9.93 10.31 14.22
N ILE A 117 -10.78 9.74 15.07
CA ILE A 117 -12.23 9.70 14.83
C ILE A 117 -12.88 10.80 15.67
N PRO A 118 -13.40 11.88 15.05
CA PRO A 118 -14.07 12.94 15.76
C PRO A 118 -15.26 12.45 16.59
N PRO A 119 -15.75 13.24 17.55
CA PRO A 119 -16.95 12.92 18.30
C PRO A 119 -18.14 12.59 17.38
N SER A 120 -18.97 11.63 17.79
CA SER A 120 -20.21 11.23 17.08
C SER A 120 -20.00 10.91 15.60
N THR A 121 -18.82 10.38 15.23
CA THR A 121 -18.46 10.09 13.84
C THR A 121 -18.48 8.59 13.56
N VAL A 122 -19.06 8.21 12.41
CA VAL A 122 -19.12 6.83 11.92
C VAL A 122 -18.20 6.66 10.70
N LEU A 123 -17.34 5.67 10.76
CA LEU A 123 -16.52 5.20 9.65
C LEU A 123 -17.18 3.94 9.06
N GLY A 124 -17.79 4.07 7.91
CA GLY A 124 -18.49 2.96 7.25
C GLY A 124 -20.00 3.21 7.06
N PRO A 125 -20.80 2.17 6.75
CA PRO A 125 -20.33 0.79 6.61
C PRO A 125 -19.44 0.60 5.39
N SER A 126 -18.31 -0.07 5.58
CA SER A 126 -17.44 -0.54 4.50
C SER A 126 -17.99 -1.85 3.92
N PRO A 127 -17.87 -2.09 2.59
CA PRO A 127 -18.22 -3.37 2.01
C PRO A 127 -17.38 -4.51 2.59
N ALA A 128 -17.91 -5.75 2.50
CA ALA A 128 -17.14 -6.94 2.85
C ALA A 128 -15.83 -7.01 2.05
N HIS A 129 -14.76 -7.34 2.72
CA HIS A 129 -13.46 -7.61 2.11
C HIS A 129 -13.41 -9.02 1.52
N ALA A 130 -12.33 -9.35 0.81
CA ALA A 130 -12.09 -10.70 0.35
C ALA A 130 -12.01 -11.67 1.55
N SER A 131 -12.50 -12.90 1.34
CA SER A 131 -12.43 -13.95 2.36
C SER A 131 -10.99 -14.15 2.84
N GLY A 132 -10.83 -14.28 4.16
CA GLY A 132 -9.53 -14.40 4.81
C GLY A 132 -8.88 -13.07 5.21
N THR A 133 -9.50 -11.92 4.89
CA THR A 133 -9.04 -10.63 5.41
C THR A 133 -9.40 -10.52 6.90
N VAL A 134 -8.41 -10.12 7.70
CA VAL A 134 -8.57 -9.86 9.13
C VAL A 134 -8.12 -8.44 9.44
N GLU A 135 -8.93 -7.74 10.21
CA GLU A 135 -8.58 -6.43 10.75
C GLU A 135 -8.29 -6.54 12.24
N HIS A 136 -7.15 -6.01 12.67
CA HIS A 136 -6.76 -5.91 14.06
C HIS A 136 -6.80 -4.45 14.47
N MET A 137 -7.54 -4.14 15.51
CA MET A 137 -7.72 -2.76 15.99
C MET A 137 -7.22 -2.62 17.42
N HIS A 138 -6.58 -1.50 17.71
CA HIS A 138 -6.21 -1.08 19.05
C HIS A 138 -6.71 0.33 19.32
N VAL A 139 -7.40 0.53 20.43
CA VAL A 139 -7.89 1.84 20.88
C VAL A 139 -6.83 2.50 21.74
N ALA A 140 -6.12 3.48 21.19
CA ALA A 140 -5.09 4.21 21.92
C ALA A 140 -5.68 5.23 22.88
N THR A 141 -6.77 5.92 22.48
CA THR A 141 -7.54 6.84 23.34
C THR A 141 -9.00 6.86 22.93
N GLY A 142 -9.89 7.15 23.88
CA GLY A 142 -11.32 7.29 23.63
C GLY A 142 -12.08 5.97 23.70
N THR A 143 -13.25 5.98 23.09
CA THR A 143 -14.17 4.84 23.02
C THR A 143 -14.61 4.66 21.59
N VAL A 144 -14.71 3.42 21.13
CA VAL A 144 -15.26 3.12 19.80
C VAL A 144 -16.22 1.94 19.88
N ARG A 145 -17.18 1.92 18.98
CA ARG A 145 -18.04 0.77 18.69
C ARG A 145 -17.65 0.18 17.36
N VAL A 146 -17.30 -1.10 17.35
CA VAL A 146 -16.98 -1.87 16.15
C VAL A 146 -18.18 -2.72 15.79
N THR A 147 -18.55 -2.73 14.50
CA THR A 147 -19.64 -3.56 13.99
C THR A 147 -19.14 -4.39 12.80
N VAL A 148 -19.42 -5.70 12.79
CA VAL A 148 -19.16 -6.60 11.65
C VAL A 148 -20.38 -7.47 11.44
N GLY A 149 -21.07 -7.30 10.32
CA GLY A 149 -22.38 -7.93 10.09
C GLY A 149 -23.39 -7.54 11.18
N GLU A 150 -23.85 -8.52 11.95
CA GLU A 150 -24.77 -8.31 13.08
C GLU A 150 -24.06 -8.23 14.44
N GLU A 151 -22.77 -8.50 14.48
CA GLU A 151 -21.98 -8.46 15.72
C GLU A 151 -21.48 -7.05 16.01
N THR A 152 -21.53 -6.67 17.29
CA THR A 152 -21.09 -5.36 17.76
C THR A 152 -20.31 -5.48 19.05
N ALA A 153 -19.22 -4.72 19.18
CA ALA A 153 -18.43 -4.65 20.39
C ALA A 153 -18.07 -3.19 20.72
N ASP A 154 -18.18 -2.82 21.99
CA ASP A 154 -17.70 -1.53 22.50
C ASP A 154 -16.29 -1.74 23.08
N LEU A 155 -15.35 -0.88 22.67
CA LEU A 155 -13.96 -0.90 23.08
C LEU A 155 -13.59 0.45 23.69
N VAL A 156 -12.78 0.42 24.73
CA VAL A 156 -12.26 1.61 25.39
C VAL A 156 -10.75 1.69 25.30
N THR A 157 -10.16 2.78 25.71
CA THR A 157 -8.69 2.98 25.75
C THR A 157 -7.96 1.77 26.32
N GLY A 158 -7.03 1.23 25.58
CA GLY A 158 -6.21 0.05 25.90
C GLY A 158 -6.75 -1.27 25.36
N ASP A 159 -8.02 -1.31 24.93
CA ASP A 159 -8.61 -2.52 24.35
C ASP A 159 -8.12 -2.78 22.93
N SER A 160 -8.21 -4.04 22.54
CA SER A 160 -7.93 -4.48 21.16
C SER A 160 -8.93 -5.55 20.74
N CYS A 161 -9.21 -5.60 19.43
CA CYS A 161 -10.00 -6.68 18.84
C CYS A 161 -9.39 -7.17 17.53
N SER A 162 -9.87 -8.32 17.08
CA SER A 162 -9.59 -8.87 15.75
C SER A 162 -10.91 -9.24 15.10
N CYS A 163 -11.15 -8.73 13.89
CA CYS A 163 -12.39 -8.87 13.17
C CYS A 163 -12.14 -9.58 11.83
N ARG A 164 -12.95 -10.59 11.51
CA ARG A 164 -13.01 -11.09 10.13
C ARG A 164 -13.96 -10.19 9.35
N THR A 165 -13.44 -9.45 8.40
CA THR A 165 -14.17 -8.42 7.66
C THR A 165 -14.70 -8.93 6.31
N ASP A 166 -15.07 -10.22 6.26
CA ASP A 166 -15.81 -10.84 5.15
C ASP A 166 -17.32 -10.54 5.15
N ALA A 167 -17.75 -9.61 6.00
CA ALA A 167 -19.09 -9.01 6.05
C ALA A 167 -18.98 -7.47 6.05
N PRO A 168 -20.06 -6.72 5.79
CA PRO A 168 -20.10 -5.28 5.96
C PRO A 168 -19.69 -4.91 7.40
N HIS A 169 -18.83 -3.90 7.55
CA HIS A 169 -18.23 -3.54 8.84
C HIS A 169 -18.01 -2.04 8.97
N GLY A 170 -17.84 -1.58 10.18
CA GLY A 170 -17.59 -0.17 10.47
C GLY A 170 -17.15 0.08 11.90
N VAL A 171 -16.71 1.30 12.14
CA VAL A 171 -16.30 1.80 13.46
C VAL A 171 -16.99 3.12 13.73
N GLU A 172 -17.52 3.28 14.91
CA GLU A 172 -18.16 4.51 15.37
C GLU A 172 -17.44 5.03 16.62
N ASN A 173 -17.24 6.33 16.70
CA ASN A 173 -16.95 6.99 17.97
C ASN A 173 -18.31 7.47 18.57
N PRO A 174 -18.85 6.78 19.56
CA PRO A 174 -20.13 7.15 20.15
C PRO A 174 -20.04 8.33 21.14
N ASP A 175 -18.84 8.73 21.54
CA ASP A 175 -18.65 9.85 22.46
C ASP A 175 -19.03 11.17 21.77
N PRO A 176 -19.93 11.99 22.35
CA PRO A 176 -20.35 13.25 21.73
C PRO A 176 -19.35 14.38 21.92
N SER A 177 -18.32 14.22 22.72
CA SER A 177 -17.42 15.29 23.16
C SER A 177 -15.94 15.02 22.95
N ALA A 178 -15.53 13.75 22.96
CA ALA A 178 -14.14 13.37 22.91
C ALA A 178 -13.80 12.64 21.60
N GLU A 179 -12.62 12.90 21.07
CA GLU A 179 -12.04 12.20 19.92
C GLU A 179 -11.55 10.80 20.32
N ALA A 180 -11.66 9.85 19.42
CA ALA A 180 -11.03 8.56 19.58
C ALA A 180 -9.81 8.42 18.64
N LEU A 181 -8.75 7.78 19.12
CA LEU A 181 -7.56 7.43 18.35
C LEU A 181 -7.44 5.92 18.28
N ILE A 182 -7.43 5.39 17.08
CA ILE A 182 -7.25 3.96 16.85
C ILE A 182 -6.07 3.66 15.92
N TYR A 183 -5.48 2.51 16.11
CA TYR A 183 -4.56 1.89 15.17
C TYR A 183 -5.21 0.66 14.56
N LEU A 184 -5.16 0.56 13.24
CA LEU A 184 -5.76 -0.51 12.46
C LEU A 184 -4.69 -1.21 11.63
N ILE A 185 -4.62 -2.52 11.73
CA ILE A 185 -3.83 -3.38 10.86
C ILE A 185 -4.80 -4.21 10.03
N VAL A 186 -4.73 -4.09 8.71
CA VAL A 186 -5.51 -4.91 7.77
C VAL A 186 -4.57 -5.96 7.20
N GLU A 187 -4.82 -7.22 7.52
CA GLU A 187 -4.10 -8.36 6.95
C GLU A 187 -4.94 -8.98 5.83
N ARG A 188 -4.40 -8.97 4.61
CA ARG A 188 -5.04 -9.55 3.44
C ARG A 188 -4.51 -10.94 3.15
N SER A 189 -5.39 -11.86 2.80
CA SER A 189 -5.06 -13.22 2.38
C SER A 189 -4.37 -13.28 1.00
#